data_65f797054ac092d348f1dedb2bfe463b
#
_entry.id   65f797054ac092d348f1dedb2bfe463b
#
_cell.length_a   1.000
_cell.length_b   1.000
_cell.length_c   1.000
_cell.angle_alpha   90.00
_cell.angle_beta   90.00
_cell.angle_gamma   90.00
#
_symmetry.space_group_name_H-M   'P 1'
#
loop_
_entity.id
_entity.type
_entity.pdbx_description
1 polymer ?
#
loop_
_entity_poly.entity_id
_entity_poly.type
_entity_poly.pdbx_seq_one_letter_code
_entity_poly.pdbx_strand_id
1 'polypeptide(L)'
;MTGAQVRWHEVCGLDDLVLERGAAALVDGEQIALFRVGEREVLAVQQLDPYSGAQVISRGIVGSRAGAVTVASPMYKQVFDLRTGRCLDALGREPQDLRTWSVRVEGDIVMVAAEGLVAPGETGAGGAAGPVDAVGAAAP
;
A
#
# COMPACT_ATOMS: atom_id res chain seq x y z
N MET A 1 10.62 -2.15 25.15
CA MET A 1 10.51 -2.37 24.72
C MET A 1 10.29 -2.73 24.17
N THR A 2 10.18 -2.70 23.98
CA THR A 2 9.99 -3.03 23.48
C THR A 2 9.76 -3.29 22.70
N GLY A 3 9.90 -3.05 22.72
CA GLY A 3 9.69 -3.03 21.68
C GLY A 3 9.40 -3.88 20.70
N ALA A 4 8.46 -3.70 20.20
CA ALA A 4 8.07 -4.49 19.11
C ALA A 4 9.03 -4.29 18.00
N GLN A 5 9.54 -5.32 17.47
CA GLN A 5 10.38 -5.25 16.32
C GLN A 5 9.56 -5.52 15.10
N VAL A 6 9.75 -4.69 14.10
CA VAL A 6 9.06 -4.91 12.84
C VAL A 6 9.72 -6.09 12.15
N ARG A 7 8.90 -7.05 11.73
CA ARG A 7 9.38 -8.17 10.94
C ARG A 7 9.28 -7.78 9.48
N TRP A 8 10.38 -7.93 8.77
CA TRP A 8 10.44 -7.58 7.35
C TRP A 8 10.48 -8.84 6.52
N HIS A 9 9.66 -8.88 5.50
CA HIS A 9 9.62 -9.98 4.55
C HIS A 9 10.26 -9.55 3.25
N GLU A 10 11.15 -10.38 2.73
CA GLU A 10 11.67 -10.17 1.40
C GLU A 10 10.62 -10.66 0.43
N VAL A 11 10.13 -9.80 -0.42
CA VAL A 11 9.04 -10.18 -1.31
C VAL A 11 9.48 -10.33 -2.76
N CYS A 12 10.44 -9.56 -3.21
CA CYS A 12 10.90 -9.67 -4.60
C CYS A 12 12.14 -8.82 -4.79
N GLY A 13 12.75 -8.95 -5.96
CA GLY A 13 13.81 -8.03 -6.36
C GLY A 13 13.21 -6.75 -6.89
N LEU A 14 13.93 -5.65 -6.75
CA LEU A 14 13.46 -4.38 -7.27
C LEU A 14 13.24 -4.45 -8.77
N ASP A 15 14.13 -5.18 -9.47
CA ASP A 15 14.03 -5.28 -10.91
C ASP A 15 12.90 -6.20 -11.37
N ASP A 16 12.24 -6.90 -10.44
CA ASP A 16 11.04 -7.65 -10.77
C ASP A 16 9.83 -6.76 -10.93
N LEU A 17 9.96 -5.49 -10.54
CA LEU A 17 8.84 -4.55 -10.60
C LEU A 17 9.07 -3.58 -11.76
N VAL A 18 8.03 -3.37 -12.55
CA VAL A 18 8.05 -2.44 -13.66
C VAL A 18 7.60 -1.08 -13.16
N LEU A 19 8.32 -0.02 -13.56
CA LEU A 19 8.01 1.33 -13.11
C LEU A 19 6.56 1.67 -13.46
N GLU A 20 5.85 2.21 -12.48
CA GLU A 20 4.47 2.66 -12.61
C GLU A 20 3.49 1.53 -12.92
N ARG A 21 3.86 0.32 -12.54
CA ARG A 21 2.97 -0.83 -12.67
C ARG A 21 2.85 -1.53 -11.33
N GLY A 22 1.71 -2.15 -11.12
CA GLY A 22 1.47 -2.88 -9.89
C GLY A 22 1.79 -4.36 -10.02
N ALA A 23 2.09 -4.97 -8.91
CA ALA A 23 2.31 -6.41 -8.83
C ALA A 23 1.71 -6.91 -7.52
N ALA A 24 1.16 -8.11 -7.55
CA ALA A 24 0.59 -8.71 -6.36
C ALA A 24 1.65 -9.49 -5.61
N ALA A 25 1.57 -9.47 -4.29
CA ALA A 25 2.47 -10.23 -3.44
C ALA A 25 1.68 -10.75 -2.25
N LEU A 26 2.26 -11.73 -1.57
CA LEU A 26 1.69 -12.26 -0.33
C LEU A 26 2.62 -11.93 0.83
N VAL A 27 2.04 -11.40 1.89
CA VAL A 27 2.76 -11.13 3.12
C VAL A 27 1.93 -11.72 4.25
N ASP A 28 2.47 -12.75 4.90
CA ASP A 28 1.75 -13.45 5.96
C ASP A 28 0.37 -13.91 5.49
N GLY A 29 0.30 -14.43 4.26
CA GLY A 29 -0.95 -14.94 3.73
C GLY A 29 -1.92 -13.89 3.24
N GLU A 30 -1.59 -12.63 3.34
CA GLU A 30 -2.46 -11.56 2.90
C GLU A 30 -1.97 -11.00 1.58
N GLN A 31 -2.88 -10.79 0.63
CA GLN A 31 -2.51 -10.23 -0.66
C GLN A 31 -2.32 -8.74 -0.56
N ILE A 32 -1.20 -8.27 -1.09
CA ILE A 32 -0.94 -6.83 -1.15
C ILE A 32 -0.58 -6.47 -2.58
N ALA A 33 -0.70 -5.18 -2.89
CA ALA A 33 -0.35 -4.63 -4.18
C ALA A 33 0.90 -3.77 -4.02
N LEU A 34 1.93 -4.06 -4.82
CA LEU A 34 3.17 -3.31 -4.81
C LEU A 34 3.22 -2.44 -6.05
N PHE A 35 3.66 -1.19 -5.89
CA PHE A 35 3.80 -0.26 -7.01
C PHE A 35 5.17 0.38 -6.96
N ARG A 36 5.93 0.21 -8.03
CA ARG A 36 7.22 0.89 -8.15
C ARG A 36 6.95 2.25 -8.75
N VAL A 37 7.09 3.29 -7.93
CA VAL A 37 6.72 4.65 -8.34
C VAL A 37 7.93 5.53 -8.57
N GLY A 38 9.12 5.03 -8.35
CA GLY A 38 10.36 5.71 -8.61
C GLY A 38 11.45 4.70 -8.83
N GLU A 39 12.66 5.16 -9.11
CA GLU A 39 13.74 4.25 -9.41
C GLU A 39 13.96 3.26 -8.28
N ARG A 40 13.90 3.74 -7.05
CA ARG A 40 14.08 2.89 -5.87
C ARG A 40 12.95 3.07 -4.87
N GLU A 41 11.80 3.55 -5.31
CA GLU A 41 10.67 3.75 -4.39
C GLU A 41 9.55 2.79 -4.75
N VAL A 42 9.13 2.02 -3.75
CA VAL A 42 8.05 1.05 -3.90
C VAL A 42 7.05 1.32 -2.78
N LEU A 43 5.79 1.33 -3.13
CA LEU A 43 4.69 1.54 -2.17
C LEU A 43 3.83 0.30 -2.17
N ALA A 44 3.25 0.00 -1.01
CA ALA A 44 2.42 -1.19 -0.84
C ALA A 44 1.09 -0.81 -0.23
N VAL A 45 0.02 -1.25 -0.88
CA VAL A 45 -1.35 -1.04 -0.38
C VAL A 45 -2.09 -2.37 -0.46
N GLN A 46 -3.28 -2.42 0.14
CA GLN A 46 -4.07 -3.65 0.08
C GLN A 46 -4.44 -3.96 -1.37
N GLN A 47 -4.48 -5.25 -1.67
CA GLN A 47 -4.90 -5.71 -2.98
C GLN A 47 -6.42 -5.64 -3.12
N LEU A 48 -7.13 -5.71 -2.01
CA LEU A 48 -8.57 -5.75 -2.01
C LEU A 48 -9.14 -4.37 -2.35
N ASP A 49 -9.96 -4.33 -3.40
CA ASP A 49 -10.72 -3.13 -3.74
C ASP A 49 -11.93 -3.09 -2.80
N PRO A 50 -12.03 -2.08 -1.93
CA PRO A 50 -13.12 -2.07 -0.94
C PRO A 50 -14.50 -1.86 -1.55
N TYR A 51 -14.58 -1.40 -2.80
CA TYR A 51 -15.86 -1.14 -3.43
C TYR A 51 -16.39 -2.35 -4.18
N SER A 52 -15.49 -3.17 -4.73
CA SER A 52 -15.91 -4.34 -5.51
C SER A 52 -15.72 -5.63 -4.75
N GLY A 53 -14.85 -5.64 -3.75
CA GLY A 53 -14.52 -6.87 -3.04
C GLY A 53 -13.54 -7.76 -3.78
N ALA A 54 -12.98 -7.29 -4.89
CA ALA A 54 -12.05 -8.08 -5.67
C ALA A 54 -10.61 -7.72 -5.33
N GLN A 55 -9.72 -8.69 -5.44
CA GLN A 55 -8.29 -8.52 -5.15
C GLN A 55 -7.60 -8.05 -6.42
N VAL A 56 -7.75 -6.77 -6.76
CA VAL A 56 -7.37 -6.28 -8.08
C VAL A 56 -6.63 -4.94 -8.08
N ILE A 57 -6.33 -4.36 -6.93
CA ILE A 57 -5.73 -3.01 -6.91
C ILE A 57 -4.41 -2.99 -7.69
N SER A 58 -3.64 -4.09 -7.67
CA SER A 58 -2.38 -4.13 -8.41
C SER A 58 -2.57 -3.99 -9.91
N ARG A 59 -3.78 -4.20 -10.41
CA ARG A 59 -4.07 -4.03 -11.83
C ARG A 59 -4.58 -2.63 -12.16
N GLY A 60 -4.62 -1.74 -11.19
CA GLY A 60 -5.07 -0.39 -11.41
C GLY A 60 -4.08 0.44 -12.18
N ILE A 61 -4.51 1.63 -12.56
CA ILE A 61 -3.69 2.53 -13.36
C ILE A 61 -3.06 3.56 -12.45
N VAL A 62 -1.73 3.64 -12.49
CA VAL A 62 -0.98 4.62 -11.72
C VAL A 62 -1.05 5.96 -12.42
N GLY A 63 -1.27 7.00 -11.64
CA GLY A 63 -1.32 8.36 -12.15
C GLY A 63 -0.87 9.34 -11.09
N SER A 64 -1.24 10.59 -11.27
CA SER A 64 -0.94 11.60 -10.26
C SER A 64 -2.10 12.56 -10.17
N ARG A 65 -2.30 13.13 -8.98
CA ARG A 65 -3.36 14.09 -8.77
C ARG A 65 -2.90 15.05 -7.69
N ALA A 66 -2.76 16.31 -8.05
CA ALA A 66 -2.36 17.36 -7.10
C ALA A 66 -1.07 17.00 -6.37
N GLY A 67 -0.11 16.42 -7.09
CA GLY A 67 1.18 16.07 -6.51
C GLY A 67 1.24 14.71 -5.84
N ALA A 68 0.11 14.02 -5.71
CA ALA A 68 0.10 12.69 -5.11
C ALA A 68 0.20 11.64 -6.20
N VAL A 69 0.96 10.58 -5.93
CA VAL A 69 0.96 9.43 -6.82
C VAL A 69 -0.25 8.58 -6.47
N THR A 70 -1.01 8.18 -7.48
CA THR A 70 -2.32 7.57 -7.27
C THR A 70 -2.46 6.27 -8.01
N VAL A 71 -3.46 5.49 -7.62
CA VAL A 71 -3.92 4.36 -8.39
C VAL A 71 -5.43 4.46 -8.55
N ALA A 72 -5.91 4.20 -9.75
CA ALA A 72 -7.35 4.10 -10.01
C ALA A 72 -7.70 2.63 -10.13
N SER A 73 -8.70 2.20 -9.38
CA SER A 73 -9.13 0.81 -9.40
C SER A 73 -9.61 0.41 -10.79
N PRO A 74 -9.26 -0.78 -11.24
CA PRO A 74 -9.73 -1.22 -12.56
C PRO A 74 -11.22 -1.52 -12.58
N MET A 75 -11.85 -1.68 -11.40
CA MET A 75 -13.25 -2.09 -11.34
C MET A 75 -14.18 -0.90 -11.52
N TYR A 76 -14.17 0.04 -10.57
CA TYR A 76 -15.09 1.17 -10.62
C TYR A 76 -14.38 2.51 -10.69
N LYS A 77 -13.04 2.50 -10.84
CA LYS A 77 -12.24 3.70 -11.10
C LYS A 77 -12.11 4.65 -9.92
N GLN A 78 -12.43 4.23 -8.71
CA GLN A 78 -12.13 5.08 -7.55
C GLN A 78 -10.61 5.29 -7.47
N VAL A 79 -10.21 6.46 -6.99
CA VAL A 79 -8.82 6.88 -6.99
C VAL A 79 -8.29 6.94 -5.57
N PHE A 80 -7.12 6.36 -5.34
CA PHE A 80 -6.50 6.30 -4.02
C PHE A 80 -5.09 6.85 -4.08
N ASP A 81 -4.69 7.53 -2.99
CA ASP A 81 -3.30 7.96 -2.82
C ASP A 81 -2.47 6.74 -2.44
N LEU A 82 -1.43 6.45 -3.21
CA LEU A 82 -0.64 5.25 -2.96
C LEU A 82 0.23 5.37 -1.71
N ARG A 83 0.57 6.58 -1.27
CA ARG A 83 1.40 6.73 -0.08
C ARG A 83 0.61 6.60 1.21
N THR A 84 -0.61 7.11 1.21
CA THR A 84 -1.42 7.13 2.43
C THR A 84 -2.53 6.12 2.41
N GLY A 85 -2.92 5.61 1.24
CA GLY A 85 -4.09 4.76 1.11
C GLY A 85 -5.39 5.54 1.08
N ARG A 86 -5.35 6.87 1.18
CA ARG A 86 -6.57 7.66 1.30
C ARG A 86 -7.32 7.68 -0.02
N CYS A 87 -8.63 7.49 0.06
CA CYS A 87 -9.48 7.60 -1.11
C CYS A 87 -9.61 9.06 -1.50
N LEU A 88 -9.15 9.40 -2.70
CA LEU A 88 -9.18 10.78 -3.18
C LEU A 88 -10.41 11.07 -4.00
N ASP A 89 -11.01 10.05 -4.63
CA ASP A 89 -12.19 10.26 -5.44
C ASP A 89 -13.02 8.97 -5.37
N ALA A 90 -14.10 9.04 -4.63
CA ALA A 90 -14.99 7.90 -4.44
C ALA A 90 -16.09 7.85 -5.50
N LEU A 91 -16.11 8.80 -6.44
CA LEU A 91 -17.06 8.85 -7.53
C LEU A 91 -18.51 8.79 -7.03
N GLY A 92 -18.78 9.58 -5.99
CA GLY A 92 -20.12 9.67 -5.46
C GLY A 92 -20.49 8.66 -4.40
N ARG A 93 -19.56 7.76 -4.08
CA ARG A 93 -19.82 6.76 -3.05
C ARG A 93 -19.13 7.19 -1.75
N GLU A 94 -19.40 6.44 -0.70
CA GLU A 94 -18.76 6.72 0.60
C GLU A 94 -17.27 6.44 0.48
N PRO A 95 -16.41 7.38 0.86
CA PRO A 95 -14.97 7.12 0.75
C PRO A 95 -14.52 5.97 1.64
N GLN A 96 -13.74 5.06 1.08
CA GLN A 96 -13.15 3.95 1.80
C GLN A 96 -11.68 3.92 1.46
N ASP A 97 -10.82 3.95 2.48
CA ASP A 97 -9.38 4.03 2.29
C ASP A 97 -8.77 2.64 2.20
N LEU A 98 -7.56 2.59 1.69
CA LEU A 98 -6.79 1.35 1.60
C LEU A 98 -5.82 1.27 2.78
N ARG A 99 -5.61 0.05 3.28
CA ARG A 99 -4.50 -0.19 4.20
C ARG A 99 -3.20 -0.09 3.44
N THR A 100 -2.13 0.29 4.14
CA THR A 100 -0.80 0.39 3.56
C THR A 100 0.18 -0.44 4.37
N TRP A 101 1.32 -0.73 3.76
CA TRP A 101 2.41 -1.44 4.43
C TRP A 101 3.68 -0.63 4.22
N SER A 102 4.53 -0.59 5.22
CA SER A 102 5.84 0.03 5.08
C SER A 102 6.71 -0.82 4.18
N VAL A 103 7.45 -0.17 3.31
CA VAL A 103 8.32 -0.84 2.36
C VAL A 103 9.71 -0.23 2.47
N ARG A 104 10.74 -1.06 2.35
CA ARG A 104 12.10 -0.57 2.22
C ARG A 104 12.79 -1.39 1.14
N VAL A 105 13.74 -0.75 0.50
CA VAL A 105 14.55 -1.40 -0.52
C VAL A 105 15.98 -1.46 0.02
N GLU A 106 16.50 -2.66 0.17
CA GLU A 106 17.86 -2.85 0.63
C GLU A 106 18.65 -3.53 -0.46
N GLY A 107 19.67 -2.85 -0.96
CA GLY A 107 20.31 -3.31 -2.18
C GLY A 107 19.26 -3.36 -3.27
N ASP A 108 19.06 -4.52 -3.83
CA ASP A 108 18.05 -4.70 -4.87
C ASP A 108 16.86 -5.51 -4.38
N ILE A 109 16.67 -5.62 -3.07
CA ILE A 109 15.60 -6.45 -2.52
C ILE A 109 14.51 -5.55 -1.94
N VAL A 110 13.26 -5.84 -2.31
CA VAL A 110 12.09 -5.15 -1.79
C VAL A 110 11.61 -5.90 -0.56
N MET A 111 11.51 -5.18 0.55
CA MET A 111 11.09 -5.75 1.83
C MET A 111 9.85 -5.03 2.30
N VAL A 112 8.90 -5.80 2.82
CA VAL A 112 7.62 -5.26 3.30
C VAL A 112 7.47 -5.64 4.76
N ALA A 113 7.04 -4.68 5.57
CA ALA A 113 6.78 -4.94 6.98
C ALA A 113 5.63 -5.94 7.10
N ALA A 114 5.77 -6.85 8.07
CA ALA A 114 4.80 -7.94 8.20
C ALA A 114 3.39 -7.46 8.51
N GLU A 115 3.27 -6.33 9.22
CA GLU A 115 1.96 -5.88 9.66
C GLU A 115 1.58 -4.63 8.89
N GLY A 116 0.41 -4.66 8.28
CA GLY A 116 -0.10 -3.51 7.58
C GLY A 116 -0.53 -2.42 8.54
N LEU A 117 -0.51 -1.21 8.06
CA LEU A 117 -1.01 -0.07 8.82
C LEU A 117 -2.50 0.05 8.58
N VAL A 118 -3.20 0.57 9.60
CA VAL A 118 -4.63 0.79 9.51
C VAL A 118 -4.88 1.86 8.46
N ALA A 119 -5.96 1.71 7.68
CA ALA A 119 -6.33 2.70 6.69
C ALA A 119 -6.55 4.06 7.37
N PRO A 120 -6.18 5.16 6.70
CA PRO A 120 -6.23 6.48 7.33
C PRO A 120 -7.60 6.86 7.86
N GLY A 121 -8.66 6.39 7.23
CA GLY A 121 -10.00 6.75 7.68
C GLY A 121 -10.54 5.92 8.80
N GLU A 122 -9.82 4.90 9.27
CA GLU A 122 -10.31 4.03 10.33
C GLU A 122 -9.90 4.61 11.66
N THR A 123 -10.81 4.65 12.60
CA THR A 123 -10.41 5.07 13.90
C THR A 123 -9.64 3.95 14.45
N GLY A 124 -8.70 4.25 15.01
CA GLY A 124 -7.86 3.33 15.49
C GLY A 124 -8.34 2.33 16.35
N ALA A 125 -9.37 1.88 15.99
CA ALA A 125 -9.69 0.82 16.67
C ALA A 125 -8.45 0.20 16.84
N GLY A 126 -8.11 0.07 17.20
CA GLY A 126 -7.13 -0.49 17.31
C GLY A 126 -6.04 0.15 16.97
N GLY A 127 -6.25 0.80 16.67
CA GLY A 127 -5.28 1.29 16.27
C GLY A 127 -4.11 1.18 16.79
N ALA A 128 -4.23 1.01 16.96
CA ALA A 128 -3.35 1.01 17.24
C ALA A 128 -2.33 0.81 16.95
N ALA A 129 -2.27 0.70 16.74
CA ALA A 129 -1.50 0.47 16.56
C ALA A 129 -0.54 0.85 16.34
N GLY A 130 -0.41 1.00 16.19
CA GLY A 130 0.36 1.28 15.92
C GLY A 130 1.22 1.39 15.62
N PRO A 131 1.66 1.25 15.58
CA PRO A 131 2.56 1.42 15.28
C PRO A 131 3.16 1.84 14.66
N VAL A 132 3.30 1.93 14.56
CA VAL A 132 3.83 2.16 14.03
C VAL A 132 4.48 2.83 13.63
N ASP A 133 4.64 2.97 13.85
CA ASP A 133 5.18 3.40 13.48
C ASP A 133 5.90 3.63 12.93
N ALA A 134 6.01 3.43 12.90
CA ALA A 134 6.63 3.43 12.45
C ALA A 134 7.08 3.60 11.79
N VAL A 135 7.18 3.46 11.63
CA VAL A 135 7.55 3.33 11.03
C VAL A 135 7.83 3.79 10.32
N GLY A 136 7.71 3.82 10.19
CA GLY A 136 8.01 4.02 9.54
C GLY A 136 7.94 4.32 8.85
N ALA A 137 7.84 4.42 8.94
CA ALA A 137 7.64 4.53 8.36
C ALA A 137 7.48 4.82 7.73
N ALA A 138 7.42 4.89 7.64
CA ALA A 138 7.14 4.90 7.07
C ALA A 138 6.82 5.09 6.41
N ALA A 139 6.74 5.26 6.17
CA ALA A 139 6.37 5.26 5.60
C ALA A 139 6.19 5.42 5.06
N PRO A 140 5.84 5.34 4.77
CA PRO A 140 5.71 5.43 4.06
C PRO A 140 5.70 5.75 4.06
#